data_c7c050709dc06bb9fdc3401f2351a5b1
#
_entry.id   c7c050709dc06bb9fdc3401f2351a5b1
#
_cell.length_a   1.000
_cell.length_b   1.000
_cell.length_c   1.000
_cell.angle_alpha   90.00
_cell.angle_beta   90.00
_cell.angle_gamma   90.00
#
_symmetry.space_group_name_H-M   'P 1'
#
loop_
_entity.id
_entity.type
_entity.pdbx_description
1 polymer ?
#
loop_
_entity_poly.entity_id
_entity_poly.type
_entity_poly.pdbx_seq_one_letter_code
_entity_poly.pdbx_strand_id
1 'polypeptide(L)'
;MQYNVTCSRCHRSFAISADDDEKIRCTCPYCGQSLLVNLPSVGTPITPYEQQPIVAQEGRKSQGSGMKVFLTVLIVLLLGGGAVFGYLYWQNQQETEALELQAQRKAHADSVMQVRAQQEAQEAEAQRQDEKRKSICKFLESFYQKAVLSEDADAMFYSRYLTDYCNRMIFGTQGSDETDVDSWTVWWGAFGNTASEPDFTQLQRNLSVVPIDDNWYKVRLSQDGETEYRQVKVQSQDGHILIDDIR
;
A
#
# COMPACT_ATOMS: atom_id res chain seq x y z
N MET A 1 26.83 -12.75 27.14
CA MET A 1 26.00 -13.65 28.03
C MET A 1 24.53 -13.61 27.65
N GLN A 2 23.68 -14.51 28.18
CA GLN A 2 22.22 -14.45 27.91
C GLN A 2 21.53 -13.83 29.12
N TYR A 3 20.68 -12.84 28.82
CA TYR A 3 19.90 -12.11 29.84
C TYR A 3 18.40 -12.25 29.56
N ASN A 4 17.61 -12.46 30.62
CA ASN A 4 16.16 -12.48 30.54
C ASN A 4 15.59 -11.07 30.77
N VAL A 5 14.91 -10.52 29.81
CA VAL A 5 14.31 -9.18 29.86
C VAL A 5 12.80 -9.30 29.87
N THR A 6 12.15 -8.60 30.78
CA THR A 6 10.68 -8.51 30.84
C THR A 6 10.21 -7.21 30.21
N CYS A 7 9.33 -7.29 29.21
CA CYS A 7 8.77 -6.13 28.54
C CYS A 7 7.83 -5.36 29.48
N SER A 8 8.06 -4.05 29.62
CA SER A 8 7.22 -3.18 30.44
C SER A 8 5.78 -2.99 29.88
N ARG A 9 5.57 -3.24 28.60
CA ARG A 9 4.26 -3.06 27.96
C ARG A 9 3.37 -4.32 28.01
N CYS A 10 3.93 -5.49 27.68
CA CYS A 10 3.16 -6.74 27.58
C CYS A 10 3.48 -7.75 28.68
N HIS A 11 4.41 -7.42 29.59
CA HIS A 11 4.86 -8.23 30.71
C HIS A 11 5.37 -9.64 30.36
N ARG A 12 5.70 -9.89 29.08
CA ARG A 12 6.31 -11.15 28.64
C ARG A 12 7.83 -11.06 28.71
N SER A 13 8.47 -12.14 29.13
CA SER A 13 9.92 -12.25 29.21
C SER A 13 10.48 -12.91 27.96
N PHE A 14 11.64 -12.46 27.49
CA PHE A 14 12.38 -13.01 26.38
C PHE A 14 13.88 -12.89 26.63
N ALA A 15 14.65 -13.79 26.02
CA ALA A 15 16.09 -13.83 26.18
C ALA A 15 16.78 -12.93 25.14
N ILE A 16 17.78 -12.19 25.57
CA ILE A 16 18.70 -11.44 24.71
C ILE A 16 20.13 -11.91 24.95
N SER A 17 20.95 -11.89 23.89
CA SER A 17 22.39 -12.15 24.00
C SER A 17 23.14 -10.84 23.89
N ALA A 18 23.95 -10.56 24.89
CA ALA A 18 24.69 -9.29 24.97
C ALA A 18 25.99 -9.45 25.81
N ASP A 19 26.91 -8.53 25.62
CA ASP A 19 28.08 -8.42 26.45
C ASP A 19 27.79 -7.61 27.72
N ASP A 20 28.58 -7.84 28.77
CA ASP A 20 28.38 -7.19 30.05
C ASP A 20 28.69 -5.69 29.98
N ASP A 21 28.09 -4.90 30.89
CA ASP A 21 28.24 -3.43 30.97
C ASP A 21 27.68 -2.60 29.82
N GLU A 22 26.87 -3.16 28.94
CA GLU A 22 26.34 -2.46 27.78
C GLU A 22 24.89 -2.01 27.99
N LYS A 23 24.57 -0.80 27.47
CA LYS A 23 23.20 -0.33 27.33
C LYS A 23 22.68 -0.72 25.96
N ILE A 24 21.77 -1.70 25.92
CA ILE A 24 21.29 -2.27 24.67
C ILE A 24 19.87 -1.84 24.41
N ARG A 25 19.62 -1.45 23.16
CA ARG A 25 18.26 -1.29 22.64
C ARG A 25 17.80 -2.61 22.02
N CYS A 26 16.75 -3.17 22.56
CA CYS A 26 16.10 -4.36 21.99
C CYS A 26 14.62 -4.10 21.71
N THR A 27 14.05 -4.87 20.80
CA THR A 27 12.63 -4.79 20.48
C THR A 27 11.95 -6.06 21.02
N CYS A 28 10.86 -5.88 21.74
CA CYS A 28 10.08 -7.00 22.26
C CYS A 28 9.46 -7.80 21.10
N PRO A 29 9.74 -9.11 20.99
CA PRO A 29 9.22 -9.94 19.89
C PRO A 29 7.71 -10.16 19.95
N TYR A 30 7.07 -9.85 21.08
CA TYR A 30 5.64 -10.09 21.28
C TYR A 30 4.75 -8.87 21.01
N CYS A 31 5.27 -7.65 21.23
CA CYS A 31 4.45 -6.43 21.06
C CYS A 31 5.13 -5.31 20.29
N GLY A 32 6.35 -5.52 19.78
CA GLY A 32 7.09 -4.53 18.99
C GLY A 32 7.63 -3.32 19.79
N GLN A 33 7.49 -3.31 21.13
CA GLN A 33 7.99 -2.21 21.96
C GLN A 33 9.51 -2.17 21.96
N SER A 34 10.08 -0.99 21.71
CA SER A 34 11.51 -0.75 21.89
C SER A 34 11.83 -0.53 23.37
N LEU A 35 12.82 -1.25 23.86
CA LEU A 35 13.25 -1.27 25.26
C LEU A 35 14.74 -0.89 25.33
N LEU A 36 15.09 -0.09 26.34
CA LEU A 36 16.47 0.18 26.69
C LEU A 36 16.80 -0.61 27.97
N VAL A 37 17.71 -1.56 27.87
CA VAL A 37 18.11 -2.42 28.97
C VAL A 37 19.53 -2.07 29.38
N ASN A 38 19.73 -1.82 30.70
CA ASN A 38 21.05 -1.66 31.32
C ASN A 38 21.45 -3.00 31.89
N LEU A 39 22.54 -3.56 31.42
CA LEU A 39 23.07 -4.83 31.94
C LEU A 39 23.99 -4.58 33.15
N PRO A 40 23.96 -5.46 34.17
CA PRO A 40 24.82 -5.30 35.33
C PRO A 40 26.27 -5.63 34.98
N SER A 41 27.20 -4.87 35.53
CA SER A 41 28.63 -5.19 35.48
C SER A 41 28.95 -6.40 36.36
N VAL A 42 29.61 -7.37 35.79
CA VAL A 42 30.12 -8.52 36.54
C VAL A 42 31.38 -8.08 37.33
N GLY A 43 31.21 -7.66 38.58
CA GLY A 43 32.38 -7.29 39.36
C GLY A 43 32.15 -6.60 40.70
N THR A 44 31.11 -6.96 41.47
CA THR A 44 31.10 -6.65 42.93
C THR A 44 30.73 -7.89 43.74
N PRO A 45 31.64 -8.41 44.56
CA PRO A 45 31.31 -9.53 45.44
C PRO A 45 30.32 -9.04 46.51
N ILE A 46 29.18 -9.73 46.58
CA ILE A 46 28.19 -9.55 47.61
C ILE A 46 28.79 -10.06 48.93
N THR A 47 29.14 -9.17 49.84
CA THR A 47 29.50 -9.53 51.22
C THR A 47 28.24 -9.97 51.98
N PRO A 48 28.28 -11.09 52.71
CA PRO A 48 27.14 -11.57 53.46
C PRO A 48 26.83 -10.60 54.63
N TYR A 49 25.57 -10.32 54.82
CA TYR A 49 25.06 -9.58 55.97
C TYR A 49 25.42 -10.28 57.25
N GLU A 50 26.31 -9.66 58.06
CA GLU A 50 26.63 -10.04 59.43
C GLU A 50 25.56 -9.43 60.33
N GLN A 51 24.79 -10.30 60.98
CA GLN A 51 23.82 -9.96 62.02
C GLN A 51 24.58 -9.52 63.27
N GLN A 52 24.49 -8.26 63.63
CA GLN A 52 24.90 -7.80 64.96
C GLN A 52 23.72 -7.79 65.93
N PRO A 53 23.91 -8.27 67.12
CA PRO A 53 22.84 -8.39 68.13
C PRO A 53 22.49 -7.03 68.77
N ILE A 54 21.20 -6.83 68.97
CA ILE A 54 20.63 -5.66 69.64
C ILE A 54 20.88 -5.76 71.12
N VAL A 55 21.70 -4.87 71.68
CA VAL A 55 21.82 -4.65 73.10
C VAL A 55 20.70 -3.71 73.54
N ALA A 56 19.84 -4.24 74.45
CA ALA A 56 18.81 -3.48 75.10
C ALA A 56 19.45 -2.50 76.18
N GLN A 57 19.13 -1.20 76.03
CA GLN A 57 19.30 -0.25 77.14
C GLN A 57 17.93 0.25 77.58
N GLU A 58 17.68 -0.13 78.82
CA GLU A 58 16.58 0.40 79.66
C GLU A 58 16.83 1.86 80.04
N GLY A 59 15.72 2.61 80.07
CA GLY A 59 15.52 3.65 81.02
C GLY A 59 15.69 5.09 80.64
N ARG A 60 14.55 5.77 80.34
CA ARG A 60 14.16 6.97 81.10
C ARG A 60 12.73 7.40 80.77
N LYS A 61 11.85 7.34 81.75
CA LYS A 61 10.57 8.02 81.74
C LYS A 61 10.81 9.53 81.67
N SER A 62 10.32 10.20 80.64
CA SER A 62 10.09 11.63 80.68
C SER A 62 8.65 11.86 80.27
N GLN A 63 7.91 12.30 81.21
CA GLN A 63 6.53 12.74 81.19
C GLN A 63 6.49 14.03 80.39
N GLY A 64 5.91 14.00 79.17
CA GLY A 64 5.81 15.18 78.36
C GLY A 64 4.46 15.19 77.58
N SER A 65 3.54 16.01 78.09
CA SER A 65 2.22 16.31 77.47
C SER A 65 2.29 16.79 76.02
N GLY A 66 3.47 17.08 75.46
CA GLY A 66 3.68 17.53 74.11
C GLY A 66 3.53 16.42 73.04
N MET A 67 3.72 15.15 73.42
CA MET A 67 3.67 14.05 72.46
C MET A 67 2.24 13.75 71.98
N LYS A 68 1.22 13.98 72.82
CA LYS A 68 -0.18 13.81 72.42
C LYS A 68 -0.62 14.92 71.43
N VAL A 69 -0.19 16.18 71.61
CA VAL A 69 -0.46 17.29 70.71
C VAL A 69 0.30 17.10 69.42
N PHE A 70 1.55 16.66 69.46
CA PHE A 70 2.32 16.38 68.21
C PHE A 70 1.69 15.25 67.38
N LEU A 71 1.25 14.18 68.06
CA LEU A 71 0.60 13.04 67.36
C LEU A 71 -0.75 13.47 66.69
N THR A 72 -1.56 14.29 67.36
CA THR A 72 -2.81 14.80 66.82
C THR A 72 -2.59 15.73 65.65
N VAL A 73 -1.61 16.63 65.70
CA VAL A 73 -1.23 17.49 64.58
C VAL A 73 -0.71 16.67 63.40
N LEU A 74 0.11 15.66 63.66
CA LEU A 74 0.61 14.77 62.59
C LEU A 74 -0.54 13.99 61.92
N ILE A 75 -1.51 13.48 62.67
CA ILE A 75 -2.67 12.76 62.14
C ILE A 75 -3.54 13.71 61.30
N VAL A 76 -3.77 14.94 61.72
CA VAL A 76 -4.55 15.95 60.96
C VAL A 76 -3.83 16.31 59.68
N LEU A 77 -2.51 16.47 59.68
CA LEU A 77 -1.70 16.72 58.49
C LEU A 77 -1.71 15.55 57.51
N LEU A 78 -1.63 14.31 58.01
CA LEU A 78 -1.69 13.12 57.18
C LEU A 78 -3.08 12.93 56.57
N LEU A 79 -4.14 13.14 57.33
CA LEU A 79 -5.51 13.03 56.82
C LEU A 79 -5.85 14.17 55.85
N GLY A 80 -5.49 15.41 56.17
CA GLY A 80 -5.70 16.57 55.30
C GLY A 80 -4.84 16.52 54.06
N GLY A 81 -3.54 16.21 54.20
CA GLY A 81 -2.63 16.04 53.06
C GLY A 81 -3.00 14.85 52.16
N GLY A 82 -3.42 13.74 52.78
CA GLY A 82 -3.89 12.57 52.03
C GLY A 82 -5.17 12.84 51.19
N ALA A 83 -6.11 13.59 51.76
CA ALA A 83 -7.34 13.96 51.06
C ALA A 83 -7.07 14.90 49.86
N VAL A 84 -6.23 15.92 50.04
CA VAL A 84 -5.82 16.84 48.96
C VAL A 84 -5.03 16.11 47.91
N PHE A 85 -4.08 15.26 48.30
CA PHE A 85 -3.28 14.48 47.33
C PHE A 85 -4.14 13.47 46.57
N GLY A 86 -5.06 12.79 47.25
CA GLY A 86 -6.02 11.88 46.62
C GLY A 86 -6.94 12.57 45.62
N TYR A 87 -7.40 13.78 45.98
CA TYR A 87 -8.24 14.59 45.08
C TYR A 87 -7.46 15.04 43.83
N LEU A 88 -6.26 15.56 43.99
CA LEU A 88 -5.40 15.98 42.88
C LEU A 88 -5.00 14.79 41.99
N TYR A 89 -4.71 13.65 42.59
CA TYR A 89 -4.39 12.43 41.88
C TYR A 89 -5.60 11.93 41.03
N TRP A 90 -6.80 11.95 41.63
CA TRP A 90 -8.02 11.55 40.94
C TRP A 90 -8.37 12.52 39.77
N GLN A 91 -8.22 13.83 39.97
CA GLN A 91 -8.43 14.83 38.95
C GLN A 91 -7.45 14.67 37.80
N ASN A 92 -6.17 14.45 38.08
CA ASN A 92 -5.14 14.22 37.07
C ASN A 92 -5.42 12.93 36.26
N GLN A 93 -5.96 11.91 36.89
CA GLN A 93 -6.31 10.65 36.23
C GLN A 93 -7.50 10.85 35.23
N GLN A 94 -8.48 11.64 35.60
CA GLN A 94 -9.60 11.98 34.68
C GLN A 94 -9.14 12.78 33.46
N GLU A 95 -8.22 13.71 33.64
CA GLU A 95 -7.66 14.48 32.52
C GLU A 95 -6.86 13.60 31.56
N THR A 96 -6.07 12.64 32.10
CA THR A 96 -5.30 11.72 31.26
C THR A 96 -6.21 10.77 30.48
N GLU A 97 -7.26 10.23 31.10
CA GLU A 97 -8.24 9.37 30.39
C GLU A 97 -8.99 10.15 29.31
N ALA A 98 -9.35 11.40 29.56
CA ALA A 98 -10.01 12.24 28.56
C ALA A 98 -9.10 12.56 27.37
N LEU A 99 -7.80 12.80 27.61
CA LEU A 99 -6.80 13.06 26.57
C LEU A 99 -6.54 11.78 25.74
N GLU A 100 -6.43 10.62 26.39
CA GLU A 100 -6.27 9.34 25.68
C GLU A 100 -7.48 9.01 24.79
N LEU A 101 -8.69 9.23 25.31
CA LEU A 101 -9.91 9.03 24.53
C LEU A 101 -10.00 9.99 23.34
N GLN A 102 -9.58 11.23 23.51
CA GLN A 102 -9.49 12.20 22.39
C GLN A 102 -8.44 11.80 21.37
N ALA A 103 -7.27 11.33 21.83
CA ALA A 103 -6.21 10.83 20.96
C ALA A 103 -6.66 9.60 20.15
N GLN A 104 -7.34 8.65 20.79
CA GLN A 104 -7.91 7.49 20.11
C GLN A 104 -8.97 7.88 19.07
N ARG A 105 -9.86 8.82 19.41
CA ARG A 105 -10.87 9.31 18.44
C ARG A 105 -10.23 10.01 17.24
N LYS A 106 -9.19 10.82 17.46
CA LYS A 106 -8.44 11.45 16.37
C LYS A 106 -7.73 10.40 15.51
N ALA A 107 -7.01 9.47 16.12
CA ALA A 107 -6.32 8.40 15.40
C ALA A 107 -7.31 7.56 14.57
N HIS A 108 -8.48 7.24 15.12
CA HIS A 108 -9.53 6.54 14.38
C HIS A 108 -10.09 7.39 13.23
N ALA A 109 -10.36 8.68 13.47
CA ALA A 109 -10.84 9.59 12.42
C ALA A 109 -9.81 9.75 11.29
N ASP A 110 -8.52 9.88 11.63
CA ASP A 110 -7.44 9.99 10.65
C ASP A 110 -7.28 8.70 9.85
N SER A 111 -7.40 7.53 10.48
CA SER A 111 -7.36 6.24 9.78
C SER A 111 -8.53 6.06 8.81
N VAL A 112 -9.73 6.45 9.21
CA VAL A 112 -10.93 6.41 8.33
C VAL A 112 -10.78 7.38 7.16
N MET A 113 -10.24 8.59 7.39
CA MET A 113 -9.95 9.54 6.32
C MET A 113 -8.92 8.99 5.32
N GLN A 114 -7.83 8.37 5.80
CA GLN A 114 -6.83 7.77 4.92
C GLN A 114 -7.40 6.65 4.06
N VAL A 115 -8.20 5.75 4.65
CA VAL A 115 -8.85 4.67 3.90
C VAL A 115 -9.79 5.23 2.84
N ARG A 116 -10.59 6.24 3.19
CA ARG A 116 -11.50 6.88 2.23
C ARG A 116 -10.75 7.58 1.09
N ALA A 117 -9.67 8.32 1.40
CA ALA A 117 -8.84 8.96 0.39
C ALA A 117 -8.16 7.95 -0.55
N GLN A 118 -7.74 6.79 -0.02
CA GLN A 118 -7.20 5.70 -0.84
C GLN A 118 -8.27 5.07 -1.75
N GLN A 119 -9.48 4.87 -1.24
CA GLN A 119 -10.60 4.37 -2.06
C GLN A 119 -10.96 5.34 -3.17
N GLU A 120 -11.11 6.62 -2.87
CA GLU A 120 -11.38 7.67 -3.88
C GLU A 120 -10.28 7.75 -4.94
N ALA A 121 -9.01 7.62 -4.54
CA ALA A 121 -7.89 7.58 -5.48
C ALA A 121 -7.93 6.34 -6.39
N GLN A 122 -8.24 5.16 -5.85
CA GLN A 122 -8.38 3.92 -6.63
C GLN A 122 -9.58 3.98 -7.59
N GLU A 123 -10.71 4.51 -7.15
CA GLU A 123 -11.89 4.70 -8.00
C GLU A 123 -11.61 5.69 -9.13
N ALA A 124 -10.93 6.79 -8.84
CA ALA A 124 -10.53 7.77 -9.85
C ALA A 124 -9.54 7.19 -10.87
N GLU A 125 -8.62 6.34 -10.43
CA GLU A 125 -7.69 5.65 -11.32
C GLU A 125 -8.41 4.61 -12.19
N ALA A 126 -9.31 3.81 -11.62
CA ALA A 126 -10.14 2.86 -12.36
C ALA A 126 -11.00 3.55 -13.43
N GLN A 127 -11.60 4.70 -13.09
CA GLN A 127 -12.36 5.50 -14.05
C GLN A 127 -11.50 6.00 -15.21
N ARG A 128 -10.29 6.52 -14.91
CA ARG A 128 -9.34 6.96 -15.96
C ARG A 128 -8.93 5.83 -16.89
N GLN A 129 -8.70 4.64 -16.33
CA GLN A 129 -8.37 3.46 -17.13
C GLN A 129 -9.54 3.02 -18.01
N ASP A 130 -10.76 3.05 -17.49
CA ASP A 130 -11.96 2.73 -18.26
C ASP A 130 -12.22 3.74 -19.39
N GLU A 131 -12.07 5.04 -19.13
CA GLU A 131 -12.15 6.08 -20.15
C GLU A 131 -11.08 5.92 -21.22
N LYS A 132 -9.83 5.59 -20.82
CA LYS A 132 -8.75 5.30 -21.77
C LYS A 132 -9.10 4.09 -22.66
N ARG A 133 -9.57 2.99 -22.06
CA ARG A 133 -9.99 1.80 -22.80
C ARG A 133 -11.12 2.11 -23.79
N LYS A 134 -12.12 2.87 -23.37
CA LYS A 134 -13.22 3.33 -24.26
C LYS A 134 -12.73 4.20 -25.42
N SER A 135 -11.78 5.08 -25.14
CA SER A 135 -11.15 5.92 -26.16
C SER A 135 -10.41 5.08 -27.20
N ILE A 136 -9.65 4.08 -26.76
CA ILE A 136 -8.92 3.16 -27.65
C ILE A 136 -9.90 2.31 -28.47
N CYS A 137 -10.96 1.79 -27.86
CA CYS A 137 -11.98 1.05 -28.63
C CYS A 137 -12.57 1.90 -29.74
N LYS A 138 -12.94 3.15 -29.45
CA LYS A 138 -13.46 4.09 -30.47
C LYS A 138 -12.43 4.39 -31.56
N PHE A 139 -11.16 4.55 -31.20
CA PHE A 139 -10.08 4.72 -32.17
C PHE A 139 -9.97 3.51 -33.08
N LEU A 140 -9.92 2.30 -32.54
CA LEU A 140 -9.84 1.07 -33.32
C LEU A 140 -11.09 0.85 -34.23
N GLU A 141 -12.28 1.09 -33.69
CA GLU A 141 -13.51 1.05 -34.48
C GLU A 141 -13.45 2.01 -35.67
N SER A 142 -13.05 3.27 -35.44
CA SER A 142 -12.90 4.27 -36.49
C SER A 142 -11.79 3.90 -37.49
N PHE A 143 -10.67 3.36 -36.98
CA PHE A 143 -9.58 2.87 -37.81
C PHE A 143 -10.06 1.75 -38.75
N TYR A 144 -10.70 0.71 -38.18
CA TYR A 144 -11.23 -0.39 -39.00
C TYR A 144 -12.24 0.07 -40.03
N GLN A 145 -13.19 0.93 -39.64
CA GLN A 145 -14.20 1.44 -40.56
C GLN A 145 -13.62 2.21 -41.74
N LYS A 146 -12.54 2.97 -41.54
CA LYS A 146 -11.98 3.86 -42.56
C LYS A 146 -10.77 3.27 -43.31
N ALA A 147 -9.96 2.51 -42.59
CA ALA A 147 -8.65 2.04 -43.04
C ALA A 147 -8.66 0.59 -43.54
N VAL A 148 -9.64 -0.21 -43.09
CA VAL A 148 -9.71 -1.63 -43.41
C VAL A 148 -11.00 -1.99 -44.16
N LEU A 149 -12.13 -1.53 -43.68
CA LEU A 149 -13.46 -1.92 -44.16
C LEU A 149 -14.07 -0.84 -45.07
N SER A 150 -13.27 -0.16 -45.86
CA SER A 150 -13.71 0.85 -46.83
C SER A 150 -13.14 0.52 -48.19
N GLU A 151 -13.96 0.67 -49.25
CA GLU A 151 -13.54 0.47 -50.63
C GLU A 151 -12.45 1.49 -51.05
N ASP A 152 -12.46 2.68 -50.45
CA ASP A 152 -11.49 3.76 -50.70
C ASP A 152 -10.30 3.75 -49.75
N ALA A 153 -10.09 2.67 -49.00
CA ALA A 153 -9.02 2.61 -48.00
C ALA A 153 -7.63 2.59 -48.67
N ASP A 154 -6.78 3.52 -48.27
CA ASP A 154 -5.38 3.60 -48.69
C ASP A 154 -4.47 3.08 -47.57
N ALA A 155 -3.94 1.87 -47.75
CA ALA A 155 -3.06 1.20 -46.77
C ALA A 155 -1.84 2.06 -46.44
N MET A 156 -1.22 2.72 -47.44
CA MET A 156 -0.04 3.55 -47.25
C MET A 156 -0.37 4.82 -46.47
N PHE A 157 -1.52 5.43 -46.70
CA PHE A 157 -1.96 6.59 -45.94
C PHE A 157 -2.24 6.24 -44.47
N TYR A 158 -2.83 5.07 -44.22
CA TYR A 158 -3.16 4.65 -42.84
C TYR A 158 -2.01 3.99 -42.08
N SER A 159 -0.90 3.63 -42.78
CA SER A 159 0.32 3.10 -42.13
C SER A 159 0.91 4.04 -41.08
N ARG A 160 0.65 5.34 -41.15
CA ARG A 160 1.03 6.34 -40.14
C ARG A 160 0.41 6.11 -38.73
N TYR A 161 -0.63 5.30 -38.66
CA TYR A 161 -1.22 4.91 -37.38
C TYR A 161 -0.57 3.64 -36.77
N LEU A 162 0.43 3.11 -37.43
CA LEU A 162 1.23 1.97 -36.98
C LEU A 162 2.54 2.48 -36.35
N THR A 163 3.07 1.70 -35.41
CA THR A 163 4.46 1.89 -35.02
C THR A 163 5.40 1.45 -36.15
N ASP A 164 6.65 1.89 -36.09
CA ASP A 164 7.70 1.43 -37.01
C ASP A 164 7.87 -0.09 -36.98
N TYR A 165 7.67 -0.69 -35.80
CA TYR A 165 7.72 -2.13 -35.62
C TYR A 165 6.58 -2.82 -36.38
N CYS A 166 5.34 -2.42 -36.12
CA CYS A 166 4.17 -2.98 -36.76
C CYS A 166 4.19 -2.77 -38.29
N ASN A 167 4.63 -1.60 -38.70
CA ASN A 167 4.76 -1.27 -40.14
C ASN A 167 5.77 -2.20 -40.85
N ARG A 168 6.95 -2.45 -40.22
CA ARG A 168 7.91 -3.41 -40.75
C ARG A 168 7.41 -4.85 -40.74
N MET A 169 6.60 -5.22 -39.76
CA MET A 169 6.01 -6.56 -39.67
C MET A 169 5.00 -6.81 -40.82
N ILE A 170 4.23 -5.80 -41.20
CA ILE A 170 3.20 -5.91 -42.23
C ILE A 170 3.80 -5.76 -43.60
N PHE A 171 4.58 -4.72 -43.89
CA PHE A 171 5.09 -4.40 -45.19
C PHE A 171 6.53 -4.86 -45.46
N GLY A 172 7.19 -5.45 -44.46
CA GLY A 172 8.58 -5.84 -44.57
C GLY A 172 9.56 -4.67 -44.40
N THR A 173 10.86 -4.95 -44.51
CA THR A 173 11.90 -3.94 -44.59
C THR A 173 11.91 -3.40 -46.05
N GLN A 174 11.71 -2.10 -46.22
CA GLN A 174 11.88 -1.46 -47.51
C GLN A 174 13.26 -1.82 -48.10
N GLY A 175 13.27 -2.60 -49.17
CA GLY A 175 14.52 -3.01 -49.86
C GLY A 175 14.60 -4.48 -50.29
N SER A 176 13.65 -5.33 -49.98
CA SER A 176 13.60 -6.67 -50.59
C SER A 176 12.91 -6.61 -51.97
N ASP A 177 13.70 -6.71 -53.00
CA ASP A 177 13.33 -6.66 -54.43
C ASP A 177 12.44 -7.82 -54.92
N GLU A 178 11.79 -8.56 -54.05
CA GLU A 178 11.07 -9.76 -54.42
C GLU A 178 9.70 -9.86 -53.73
N THR A 179 8.78 -9.08 -54.16
CA THR A 179 7.38 -9.51 -54.37
C THR A 179 6.57 -8.28 -54.75
N ASP A 180 6.05 -8.28 -55.98
CA ASP A 180 5.04 -7.38 -56.50
C ASP A 180 3.67 -7.65 -55.83
N VAL A 181 3.68 -7.80 -54.50
CA VAL A 181 2.46 -8.01 -53.73
C VAL A 181 1.87 -6.64 -53.45
N ASP A 182 0.66 -6.45 -53.98
CA ASP A 182 -0.10 -5.23 -53.75
C ASP A 182 -0.21 -4.90 -52.26
N SER A 183 0.08 -3.66 -51.89
CA SER A 183 0.08 -3.17 -50.51
C SER A 183 -1.27 -3.40 -49.80
N TRP A 184 -2.36 -3.37 -50.57
CA TRP A 184 -3.68 -3.69 -50.05
C TRP A 184 -3.82 -5.17 -49.65
N THR A 185 -3.32 -6.07 -50.45
CA THR A 185 -3.36 -7.51 -50.14
C THR A 185 -2.65 -7.81 -48.82
N VAL A 186 -1.47 -7.22 -48.61
CA VAL A 186 -0.71 -7.36 -47.34
C VAL A 186 -1.47 -6.75 -46.15
N TRP A 187 -2.05 -5.58 -46.36
CA TRP A 187 -2.85 -4.87 -45.38
C TRP A 187 -4.08 -5.66 -44.96
N TRP A 188 -4.83 -6.16 -45.98
CA TRP A 188 -6.00 -6.98 -45.78
C TRP A 188 -5.66 -8.30 -45.05
N GLY A 189 -4.55 -8.92 -45.41
CA GLY A 189 -4.07 -10.12 -44.71
C GLY A 189 -3.79 -9.90 -43.23
N ALA A 190 -3.31 -8.72 -42.86
CA ALA A 190 -3.05 -8.36 -41.46
C ALA A 190 -4.32 -8.03 -40.70
N PHE A 191 -5.19 -7.17 -41.27
CA PHE A 191 -6.31 -6.56 -40.54
C PHE A 191 -7.68 -7.14 -40.92
N GLY A 192 -7.84 -7.68 -42.14
CA GLY A 192 -9.11 -8.18 -42.68
C GLY A 192 -9.52 -9.55 -42.17
N ASN A 193 -10.57 -10.09 -42.77
CA ASN A 193 -11.00 -11.47 -42.61
C ASN A 193 -10.44 -12.37 -43.72
N THR A 194 -10.67 -13.66 -43.64
CA THR A 194 -10.20 -14.66 -44.65
C THR A 194 -11.24 -14.91 -45.76
N ALA A 195 -12.35 -14.18 -45.76
CA ALA A 195 -13.35 -14.33 -46.81
C ALA A 195 -12.80 -13.93 -48.19
N SER A 196 -13.11 -14.73 -49.22
CA SER A 196 -12.67 -14.49 -50.58
C SER A 196 -13.33 -13.24 -51.21
N GLU A 197 -14.54 -12.92 -50.79
CA GLU A 197 -15.30 -11.74 -51.18
C GLU A 197 -15.81 -11.01 -49.94
N PRO A 198 -15.10 -9.96 -49.49
CA PRO A 198 -15.51 -9.24 -48.27
C PRO A 198 -16.72 -8.33 -48.56
N ASP A 199 -17.79 -8.46 -47.78
CA ASP A 199 -18.89 -7.50 -47.69
C ASP A 199 -18.58 -6.43 -46.63
N PHE A 200 -17.99 -5.33 -47.05
CA PHE A 200 -17.60 -4.24 -46.16
C PHE A 200 -18.79 -3.66 -45.40
N THR A 201 -19.97 -3.60 -45.99
CA THR A 201 -21.18 -3.09 -45.32
C THR A 201 -21.58 -4.00 -44.17
N GLN A 202 -21.54 -5.30 -44.37
CA GLN A 202 -21.86 -6.28 -43.32
C GLN A 202 -20.79 -6.32 -42.25
N LEU A 203 -19.50 -6.30 -42.64
CA LEU A 203 -18.37 -6.27 -41.71
C LEU A 203 -18.40 -5.01 -40.84
N GLN A 204 -18.66 -3.83 -41.41
CA GLN A 204 -18.78 -2.58 -40.65
C GLN A 204 -19.94 -2.63 -39.64
N ARG A 205 -21.09 -3.18 -40.05
CA ARG A 205 -22.27 -3.30 -39.18
C ARG A 205 -22.03 -4.23 -38.00
N ASN A 206 -21.25 -5.29 -38.20
CA ASN A 206 -20.99 -6.34 -37.24
C ASN A 206 -19.65 -6.15 -36.49
N LEU A 207 -18.92 -5.08 -36.82
CA LEU A 207 -17.66 -4.73 -36.16
C LEU A 207 -17.86 -4.53 -34.67
N SER A 208 -16.98 -5.11 -33.88
CA SER A 208 -16.97 -4.90 -32.43
C SER A 208 -15.55 -4.97 -31.90
N VAL A 209 -15.19 -4.05 -31.04
CA VAL A 209 -13.88 -3.96 -30.41
C VAL A 209 -14.06 -4.06 -28.90
N VAL A 210 -13.36 -5.01 -28.28
CA VAL A 210 -13.40 -5.19 -26.82
C VAL A 210 -11.97 -5.30 -26.26
N PRO A 211 -11.69 -4.74 -25.10
CA PRO A 211 -10.39 -4.88 -24.47
C PRO A 211 -10.16 -6.33 -23.99
N ILE A 212 -8.94 -6.85 -24.16
CA ILE A 212 -8.48 -8.12 -23.57
C ILE A 212 -7.72 -7.82 -22.29
N ASP A 213 -6.79 -6.87 -22.36
CA ASP A 213 -5.99 -6.36 -21.23
C ASP A 213 -5.71 -4.86 -21.41
N ASP A 214 -4.67 -4.34 -20.80
CA ASP A 214 -4.36 -2.90 -20.84
C ASP A 214 -3.95 -2.39 -22.21
N ASN A 215 -3.40 -3.26 -23.08
CA ASN A 215 -2.84 -2.87 -24.37
C ASN A 215 -3.39 -3.70 -25.53
N TRP A 216 -3.99 -4.85 -25.28
CA TRP A 216 -4.53 -5.73 -26.30
C TRP A 216 -6.04 -5.63 -26.41
N TYR A 217 -6.53 -5.58 -27.64
CA TYR A 217 -7.94 -5.46 -28.01
C TYR A 217 -8.32 -6.55 -28.99
N LYS A 218 -9.49 -7.12 -28.81
CA LYS A 218 -10.08 -8.10 -29.73
C LYS A 218 -11.03 -7.38 -30.64
N VAL A 219 -10.76 -7.44 -31.93
CA VAL A 219 -11.61 -6.96 -33.00
C VAL A 219 -12.36 -8.14 -33.61
N ARG A 220 -13.67 -8.05 -33.62
CA ARG A 220 -14.55 -9.04 -34.25
C ARG A 220 -14.94 -8.60 -35.62
N LEU A 221 -14.73 -9.46 -36.62
CA LEU A 221 -15.14 -9.31 -38.02
C LEU A 221 -16.13 -10.44 -38.32
N SER A 222 -17.36 -10.10 -38.67
CA SER A 222 -18.39 -11.12 -38.92
C SER A 222 -19.16 -10.84 -40.18
N GLN A 223 -19.23 -11.83 -41.06
CA GLN A 223 -19.88 -11.84 -42.34
C GLN A 223 -20.50 -13.20 -42.62
N ASP A 224 -21.72 -13.27 -43.12
CA ASP A 224 -22.43 -14.50 -43.56
C ASP A 224 -22.52 -15.60 -42.51
N GLY A 225 -22.56 -15.21 -41.22
CA GLY A 225 -22.58 -16.13 -40.08
C GLY A 225 -21.20 -16.62 -39.61
N GLU A 226 -20.16 -16.36 -40.37
CA GLU A 226 -18.78 -16.62 -39.99
C GLU A 226 -18.23 -15.47 -39.16
N THR A 227 -17.42 -15.77 -38.17
CA THR A 227 -16.83 -14.76 -37.30
C THR A 227 -15.34 -15.03 -37.10
N GLU A 228 -14.56 -14.01 -37.41
CA GLU A 228 -13.14 -14.02 -37.17
C GLU A 228 -12.73 -12.96 -36.16
N TYR A 229 -11.60 -13.13 -35.57
CA TYR A 229 -11.05 -12.23 -34.59
C TYR A 229 -9.62 -11.84 -34.94
N ARG A 230 -9.32 -10.56 -34.75
CA ARG A 230 -7.95 -10.05 -34.75
C ARG A 230 -7.64 -9.55 -33.33
N GLN A 231 -6.44 -9.77 -32.89
CA GLN A 231 -5.94 -9.17 -31.64
C GLN A 231 -4.99 -8.04 -32.02
N VAL A 232 -5.33 -6.86 -31.58
CA VAL A 232 -4.58 -5.64 -31.92
C VAL A 232 -3.98 -5.08 -30.64
N LYS A 233 -2.66 -4.91 -30.65
CA LYS A 233 -1.93 -4.26 -29.58
C LYS A 233 -1.79 -2.78 -29.90
N VAL A 234 -2.06 -1.94 -28.95
CA VAL A 234 -1.91 -0.50 -29.07
C VAL A 234 -0.93 0.05 -28.04
N GLN A 235 -0.24 1.11 -28.42
CA GLN A 235 0.55 1.90 -27.50
C GLN A 235 0.24 3.39 -27.66
N SER A 236 0.47 4.16 -26.60
CA SER A 236 0.38 5.62 -26.64
C SER A 236 1.78 6.19 -26.75
N GLN A 237 2.02 6.96 -27.79
CA GLN A 237 3.28 7.67 -28.01
C GLN A 237 2.96 9.14 -28.29
N ASP A 238 3.53 10.05 -27.51
CA ASP A 238 3.35 11.51 -27.64
C ASP A 238 1.87 11.96 -27.66
N GLY A 239 1.01 11.24 -26.92
CA GLY A 239 -0.43 11.52 -26.86
C GLY A 239 -1.24 10.94 -28.03
N HIS A 240 -0.58 10.27 -28.97
CA HIS A 240 -1.24 9.57 -30.08
C HIS A 240 -1.36 8.08 -29.80
N ILE A 241 -2.46 7.49 -30.24
CA ILE A 241 -2.68 6.04 -30.17
C ILE A 241 -2.14 5.44 -31.47
N LEU A 242 -1.20 4.51 -31.35
CA LEU A 242 -0.62 3.77 -32.47
C LEU A 242 -0.86 2.28 -32.29
N ILE A 243 -1.02 1.58 -33.41
CA ILE A 243 -1.09 0.11 -33.46
C ILE A 243 0.34 -0.43 -33.47
N ASP A 244 0.65 -1.31 -32.52
CA ASP A 244 2.00 -1.82 -32.29
C ASP A 244 2.20 -3.26 -32.77
N ASP A 245 1.17 -4.09 -32.66
CA ASP A 245 1.21 -5.50 -33.10
C ASP A 245 -0.19 -5.98 -33.48
N ILE A 246 -0.28 -6.97 -34.32
CA ILE A 246 -1.53 -7.59 -34.76
C ILE A 246 -1.37 -9.10 -34.93
N ARG A 247 -2.38 -9.85 -34.50
CA ARG A 247 -2.40 -11.33 -34.54
C ARG A 247 -3.76 -11.82 -34.95
#